data_2598d902cc58d8fbc960d42f1c06f7ef
#
_entry.id   2598d902cc58d8fbc960d42f1c06f7ef
#
_cell.length_a   1.000
_cell.length_b   1.000
_cell.length_c   1.000
_cell.angle_alpha   90.00
_cell.angle_beta   90.00
_cell.angle_gamma   90.00
#
_symmetry.space_group_name_H-M   'P 1'
#
loop_
_entity.id
_entity.type
_entity.pdbx_description
1 polymer ?
#
loop_
_entity_poly.entity_id
_entity_poly.type
_entity_poly.pdbx_seq_one_letter_code
_entity_poly.pdbx_strand_id
1 'polypeptide(L)'
;MKYARKKSKKNIVIPIVIVLIIILAGVITFFIIKKPKTPFNSIIEEIMPPSVSGTENTQKDEAINDLTGLGMNKEYKDYRPIAVMINNLDGAQPLLGVCDADIMYECPVEGGITRILAVFKNPRGIEKIGSVRSARPYFINIAQGLDAIYMHIGGSSQATEMLKSKNIDSFNLGAYADMMWRDPKRRANLGYEHSALTSGDRLVEGVNNSGVRSKLKSDYKFKQSFSKKDSQVQSGGDALKVKVKFSNYKSTSFEYNTDDETYMISQFNEPQMDDNAKKQNSKQNIILIKTDVTTIDSSNDLKAVAIIGSGNGQYISNGKIINIKWSKSSATEPIKYTTLDGKELIMVPGQSYVCVLPLDADVNVN
;
A
#
# COMPACT_ATOMS: atom_id res chain seq x y z
N MET A 1 46.52 68.54 0.81
CA MET A 1 45.59 67.44 0.58
C MET A 1 44.59 67.37 1.72
N LYS A 2 43.31 67.75 1.51
CA LYS A 2 42.24 67.74 2.52
C LYS A 2 41.44 66.48 2.39
N TYR A 3 41.47 65.63 3.40
CA TYR A 3 40.61 64.47 3.49
C TYR A 3 39.20 64.86 3.99
N ALA A 4 38.16 64.69 3.18
CA ALA A 4 36.80 64.92 3.59
C ALA A 4 36.26 63.65 4.26
N ARG A 5 35.78 63.68 5.50
CA ARG A 5 35.13 62.62 6.28
C ARG A 5 33.68 62.46 5.83
N LYS A 6 33.35 61.31 5.26
CA LYS A 6 32.01 60.93 4.91
C LYS A 6 31.22 60.49 6.17
N LYS A 7 30.25 61.29 6.62
CA LYS A 7 29.39 60.98 7.78
C LYS A 7 28.45 59.75 7.46
N SER A 8 28.49 58.76 8.33
CA SER A 8 27.70 57.53 8.24
C SER A 8 26.20 57.77 8.52
N LYS A 9 25.30 57.31 7.62
CA LYS A 9 23.83 57.37 7.75
C LYS A 9 23.25 56.29 8.66
N LYS A 10 24.05 55.63 9.53
CA LYS A 10 23.62 54.50 10.35
C LYS A 10 22.75 54.83 11.56
N ASN A 11 22.63 56.05 12.00
CA ASN A 11 22.03 56.39 13.29
C ASN A 11 20.52 56.71 13.26
N ILE A 12 19.84 56.68 12.10
CA ILE A 12 18.41 57.03 11.98
C ILE A 12 17.53 55.79 11.80
N VAL A 13 18.08 54.67 11.31
CA VAL A 13 17.28 53.45 11.02
C VAL A 13 16.91 52.69 12.29
N ILE A 14 17.77 52.65 13.30
CA ILE A 14 17.56 51.90 14.55
C ILE A 14 16.35 52.40 15.35
N PRO A 15 16.15 53.73 15.58
CA PRO A 15 14.99 54.20 16.33
C PRO A 15 13.68 53.99 15.57
N ILE A 16 13.67 54.03 14.24
CA ILE A 16 12.45 53.76 13.43
C ILE A 16 12.01 52.32 13.54
N VAL A 17 12.96 51.37 13.52
CA VAL A 17 12.63 49.92 13.68
C VAL A 17 12.08 49.63 15.07
N ILE A 18 12.60 50.25 16.13
CA ILE A 18 12.11 50.06 17.51
C ILE A 18 10.69 50.61 17.66
N VAL A 19 10.36 51.75 17.06
CA VAL A 19 9.00 52.31 17.09
C VAL A 19 8.01 51.43 16.35
N LEU A 20 8.38 50.83 15.20
CA LEU A 20 7.54 49.91 14.47
C LEU A 20 7.26 48.61 15.24
N ILE A 21 8.24 48.07 15.96
CA ILE A 21 8.06 46.89 16.81
C ILE A 21 7.10 47.17 17.96
N ILE A 22 7.18 48.36 18.59
CA ILE A 22 6.28 48.74 19.69
C ILE A 22 4.85 48.92 19.17
N ILE A 23 4.64 49.49 17.99
CA ILE A 23 3.33 49.67 17.36
C ILE A 23 2.74 48.24 17.02
N LEU A 24 3.55 47.34 16.48
CA LEU A 24 3.11 45.98 16.14
C LEU A 24 2.71 45.20 17.40
N ALA A 25 3.50 45.32 18.49
CA ALA A 25 3.18 44.69 19.77
C ALA A 25 1.89 45.27 20.38
N GLY A 26 1.67 46.56 20.28
CA GLY A 26 0.45 47.24 20.73
C GLY A 26 -0.81 46.78 19.97
N VAL A 27 -0.71 46.61 18.65
CA VAL A 27 -1.82 46.08 17.81
C VAL A 27 -2.16 44.63 18.17
N ILE A 28 -1.14 43.80 18.37
CA ILE A 28 -1.35 42.37 18.75
C ILE A 28 -2.02 42.30 20.13
N THR A 29 -1.57 43.11 21.10
CA THR A 29 -2.18 43.15 22.46
C THR A 29 -3.61 43.65 22.41
N PHE A 30 -3.93 44.67 21.55
CA PHE A 30 -5.31 45.17 21.38
C PHE A 30 -6.24 44.12 20.82
N PHE A 31 -5.81 43.26 19.88
CA PHE A 31 -6.60 42.17 19.36
C PHE A 31 -6.77 41.01 20.35
N ILE A 32 -5.83 40.78 21.25
CA ILE A 32 -5.93 39.73 22.29
C ILE A 32 -6.90 40.17 23.40
N ILE A 33 -6.95 41.45 23.76
CA ILE A 33 -7.79 41.99 24.86
C ILE A 33 -9.25 42.21 24.42
N LYS A 34 -9.55 42.35 23.13
CA LYS A 34 -10.90 42.55 22.57
C LYS A 34 -11.59 41.29 22.08
N LYS A 35 -11.23 40.10 22.52
CA LYS A 35 -12.06 38.92 22.25
C LYS A 35 -13.34 39.00 23.11
N PRO A 36 -14.54 39.05 22.52
CA PRO A 36 -15.77 38.94 23.28
C PRO A 36 -15.84 37.57 23.95
N LYS A 37 -16.11 37.56 25.24
CA LYS A 37 -16.41 36.34 26.02
C LYS A 37 -17.82 35.86 25.68
N THR A 38 -18.00 35.18 24.59
CA THR A 38 -19.20 34.37 24.37
C THR A 38 -18.93 32.94 24.85
N PRO A 39 -19.83 32.36 25.66
CA PRO A 39 -19.66 30.97 26.06
C PRO A 39 -19.75 30.05 24.83
N PHE A 40 -18.82 29.12 24.72
CA PHE A 40 -18.67 28.19 23.59
C PHE A 40 -19.94 27.36 23.29
N ASN A 41 -20.85 27.25 24.23
CA ASN A 41 -22.09 26.48 24.09
C ASN A 41 -23.25 27.21 23.33
N SER A 42 -23.16 28.50 23.06
CA SER A 42 -24.23 29.21 22.34
C SER A 42 -24.00 29.27 20.82
N ILE A 43 -22.82 28.85 20.32
CA ILE A 43 -22.51 28.88 18.88
C ILE A 43 -22.87 27.54 18.20
N ILE A 44 -23.03 26.45 18.97
CA ILE A 44 -23.37 25.13 18.43
C ILE A 44 -24.85 25.02 18.06
N GLU A 45 -25.74 25.81 18.68
CA GLU A 45 -27.19 25.77 18.38
C GLU A 45 -27.61 26.55 17.14
N GLU A 46 -26.77 27.44 16.60
CA GLU A 46 -27.11 28.28 15.44
C GLU A 46 -26.61 27.74 14.09
N ILE A 47 -25.82 26.64 14.08
CA ILE A 47 -25.25 26.05 12.84
C ILE A 47 -25.83 24.65 12.56
N MET A 48 -26.69 24.13 13.40
CA MET A 48 -27.38 22.89 13.09
C MET A 48 -28.71 23.23 12.36
N PRO A 49 -28.94 22.70 11.16
CA PRO A 49 -30.27 22.75 10.57
C PRO A 49 -31.26 22.03 11.52
N PRO A 50 -32.54 22.40 11.55
CA PRO A 50 -33.51 21.82 12.46
C PRO A 50 -33.47 20.29 12.32
N SER A 51 -33.41 19.61 13.44
CA SER A 51 -33.48 18.15 13.50
C SER A 51 -34.81 17.72 12.88
N VAL A 52 -34.75 17.29 11.64
CA VAL A 52 -35.82 16.51 11.04
C VAL A 52 -35.83 15.18 11.77
N SER A 53 -36.74 14.99 12.68
CA SER A 53 -37.09 13.70 13.24
C SER A 53 -37.77 12.86 12.17
N GLY A 54 -36.99 12.39 11.23
CA GLY A 54 -37.31 11.31 10.34
C GLY A 54 -36.32 10.20 10.66
N THR A 55 -36.78 9.13 11.25
CA THR A 55 -36.11 7.84 11.24
C THR A 55 -36.01 7.37 9.80
N GLU A 56 -35.12 8.00 9.00
CA GLU A 56 -34.57 7.34 7.84
C GLU A 56 -33.56 6.32 8.38
N ASN A 57 -34.02 5.09 8.36
CA ASN A 57 -33.23 3.89 8.47
C ASN A 57 -32.26 3.88 7.27
N THR A 58 -31.20 4.68 7.32
CA THR A 58 -30.07 4.56 6.41
C THR A 58 -29.38 3.26 6.77
N GLN A 59 -29.96 2.14 6.33
CA GLN A 59 -29.25 0.92 6.09
C GLN A 59 -28.15 1.33 5.11
N LYS A 60 -26.95 1.66 5.63
CA LYS A 60 -25.75 1.83 4.79
C LYS A 60 -25.71 0.61 3.91
N ASP A 61 -25.72 0.82 2.59
CA ASP A 61 -25.53 -0.23 1.58
C ASP A 61 -24.12 -0.83 1.75
N GLU A 62 -23.98 -1.68 2.76
CA GLU A 62 -22.71 -2.34 3.12
C GLU A 62 -22.58 -3.65 2.33
N ALA A 63 -21.39 -3.90 1.85
CA ALA A 63 -20.98 -5.15 1.25
C ALA A 63 -19.70 -5.64 1.93
N ILE A 64 -19.34 -6.87 1.70
CA ILE A 64 -18.06 -7.44 2.15
C ILE A 64 -17.03 -7.30 1.01
N ASN A 65 -15.85 -6.81 1.35
CA ASN A 65 -14.68 -6.83 0.49
C ASN A 65 -14.12 -8.25 0.40
N ASP A 66 -14.20 -8.85 -0.75
CA ASP A 66 -13.78 -10.24 -1.00
C ASP A 66 -12.29 -10.48 -0.74
N LEU A 67 -11.46 -9.43 -0.76
CA LEU A 67 -10.00 -9.52 -0.52
C LEU A 67 -9.63 -9.53 0.96
N THR A 68 -10.51 -9.02 1.84
CA THR A 68 -10.19 -8.80 3.26
C THR A 68 -11.22 -9.35 4.23
N GLY A 69 -12.44 -9.66 3.77
CA GLY A 69 -13.55 -10.03 4.66
C GLY A 69 -14.11 -8.86 5.49
N LEU A 70 -13.63 -7.62 5.26
CA LEU A 70 -14.09 -6.42 5.95
C LEU A 70 -15.28 -5.76 5.23
N GLY A 71 -16.04 -4.95 5.94
CA GLY A 71 -17.10 -4.14 5.36
C GLY A 71 -16.57 -3.12 4.35
N MET A 72 -17.35 -2.87 3.29
CA MET A 72 -17.06 -1.85 2.28
C MET A 72 -18.36 -1.24 1.75
N ASN A 73 -18.27 -0.08 1.08
CA ASN A 73 -19.41 0.47 0.36
C ASN A 73 -19.80 -0.46 -0.81
N LYS A 74 -21.08 -0.86 -0.86
CA LYS A 74 -21.66 -1.77 -1.85
C LYS A 74 -21.46 -1.29 -3.30
N GLU A 75 -21.39 0.01 -3.53
CA GLU A 75 -21.09 0.59 -4.85
C GLU A 75 -19.83 -0.03 -5.49
N TYR A 76 -18.82 -0.34 -4.68
CA TYR A 76 -17.50 -0.82 -5.18
C TYR A 76 -17.36 -2.35 -5.19
N LYS A 77 -18.38 -3.08 -4.71
CA LYS A 77 -18.32 -4.55 -4.59
C LYS A 77 -17.93 -5.24 -5.90
N ASP A 78 -18.55 -4.83 -7.00
CA ASP A 78 -18.36 -5.48 -8.30
C ASP A 78 -17.23 -4.87 -9.13
N TYR A 79 -16.50 -3.88 -8.62
CA TYR A 79 -15.34 -3.34 -9.33
C TYR A 79 -14.15 -4.28 -9.27
N ARG A 80 -13.41 -4.34 -10.35
CA ARG A 80 -12.13 -5.03 -10.41
C ARG A 80 -11.13 -4.36 -9.48
N PRO A 81 -10.32 -5.13 -8.74
CA PRO A 81 -9.21 -4.57 -8.01
C PRO A 81 -8.21 -3.90 -8.96
N ILE A 82 -7.48 -2.93 -8.45
CA ILE A 82 -6.32 -2.33 -9.11
C ILE A 82 -5.07 -2.86 -8.42
N ALA A 83 -4.14 -3.43 -9.20
CA ALA A 83 -2.91 -4.02 -8.70
C ALA A 83 -1.71 -3.21 -9.20
N VAL A 84 -0.97 -2.57 -8.29
CA VAL A 84 0.11 -1.62 -8.58
C VAL A 84 1.46 -2.21 -8.22
N MET A 85 2.40 -2.20 -9.16
CA MET A 85 3.79 -2.57 -8.89
C MET A 85 4.50 -1.51 -8.08
N ILE A 86 4.92 -1.84 -6.86
CA ILE A 86 5.58 -0.94 -5.91
C ILE A 86 7.06 -1.34 -5.73
N ASN A 87 7.91 -0.34 -5.67
CA ASN A 87 9.32 -0.47 -5.33
C ASN A 87 9.49 -0.97 -3.89
N ASN A 88 10.47 -1.83 -3.67
CA ASN A 88 10.78 -2.32 -2.33
C ASN A 88 12.30 -2.32 -2.06
N LEU A 89 12.98 -1.31 -2.56
CA LEU A 89 14.37 -1.02 -2.24
C LEU A 89 14.46 -0.14 -0.99
N ASP A 90 15.59 -0.21 -0.30
CA ASP A 90 15.91 0.68 0.81
C ASP A 90 15.84 2.15 0.40
N GLY A 91 16.53 2.52 -0.68
CA GLY A 91 16.49 3.87 -1.24
C GLY A 91 15.13 4.37 -1.72
N ALA A 92 14.08 3.54 -1.72
CA ALA A 92 12.72 3.92 -2.05
C ALA A 92 11.86 4.27 -0.82
N GLN A 93 12.38 4.04 0.38
CA GLN A 93 11.65 4.33 1.62
C GLN A 93 11.56 5.84 1.87
N PRO A 94 10.52 6.33 2.59
CA PRO A 94 9.30 5.60 2.96
C PRO A 94 8.43 5.29 1.73
N LEU A 95 7.64 4.21 1.82
CA LEU A 95 6.65 3.84 0.80
C LEU A 95 5.41 4.75 0.88
N LEU A 96 4.51 4.64 -0.08
CA LEU A 96 3.32 5.49 -0.20
C LEU A 96 2.10 4.64 -0.56
N GLY A 97 1.03 4.73 0.23
CA GLY A 97 -0.24 4.07 0.02
C GLY A 97 -0.25 2.57 0.34
N VAL A 98 0.80 2.05 0.99
CA VAL A 98 0.90 0.62 1.30
C VAL A 98 0.05 0.22 2.51
N CYS A 99 -0.25 1.16 3.42
CA CYS A 99 -1.18 0.91 4.52
C CYS A 99 -2.61 0.63 4.03
N ASP A 100 -3.00 1.19 2.89
CA ASP A 100 -4.34 1.06 2.33
C ASP A 100 -4.51 -0.17 1.42
N ALA A 101 -3.42 -0.87 1.09
CA ALA A 101 -3.48 -2.07 0.25
C ALA A 101 -4.20 -3.21 0.96
N ASP A 102 -5.21 -3.79 0.29
CA ASP A 102 -5.94 -4.97 0.77
C ASP A 102 -5.05 -6.20 0.85
N ILE A 103 -4.24 -6.42 -0.19
CA ILE A 103 -3.23 -7.49 -0.24
C ILE A 103 -1.93 -6.94 -0.80
N MET A 104 -0.81 -7.29 -0.16
CA MET A 104 0.54 -7.03 -0.66
C MET A 104 1.24 -8.35 -0.97
N TYR A 105 1.70 -8.54 -2.21
CA TYR A 105 2.52 -9.69 -2.60
C TYR A 105 3.98 -9.26 -2.75
N GLU A 106 4.85 -9.74 -1.89
CA GLU A 106 6.29 -9.53 -1.99
C GLU A 106 6.95 -10.74 -2.66
N CYS A 107 7.62 -10.52 -3.80
CA CYS A 107 8.34 -11.56 -4.53
C CYS A 107 9.78 -11.15 -4.84
N PRO A 108 10.73 -12.11 -4.90
CA PRO A 108 12.08 -11.87 -5.38
C PRO A 108 12.09 -11.31 -6.81
N VAL A 109 13.03 -10.41 -7.07
CA VAL A 109 13.35 -9.89 -8.40
C VAL A 109 14.88 -9.91 -8.57
N GLU A 110 15.40 -9.23 -9.56
CA GLU A 110 16.83 -9.15 -9.86
C GLU A 110 17.63 -8.56 -8.68
N GLY A 111 18.93 -8.88 -8.60
CA GLY A 111 19.87 -8.29 -7.66
C GLY A 111 19.63 -8.69 -6.20
N GLY A 112 18.92 -9.78 -5.95
CA GLY A 112 18.60 -10.24 -4.59
C GLY A 112 17.61 -9.35 -3.83
N ILE A 113 16.97 -8.40 -4.51
CA ILE A 113 15.93 -7.53 -3.95
C ILE A 113 14.53 -8.10 -4.18
N THR A 114 13.51 -7.44 -3.65
CA THR A 114 12.12 -7.79 -3.88
C THR A 114 11.35 -6.60 -4.48
N ARG A 115 10.17 -6.89 -5.03
CA ARG A 115 9.14 -5.91 -5.34
C ARG A 115 7.84 -6.30 -4.68
N ILE A 116 6.94 -5.34 -4.57
CA ILE A 116 5.59 -5.55 -4.03
C ILE A 116 4.57 -5.32 -5.14
N LEU A 117 3.58 -6.20 -5.23
CA LEU A 117 2.33 -5.95 -5.91
C LEU A 117 1.31 -5.56 -4.85
N ALA A 118 0.95 -4.29 -4.78
CA ALA A 118 -0.08 -3.80 -3.88
C ALA A 118 -1.45 -3.83 -4.58
N VAL A 119 -2.42 -4.51 -4.00
CA VAL A 119 -3.76 -4.72 -4.56
C VAL A 119 -4.78 -3.95 -3.75
N PHE A 120 -5.60 -3.18 -4.44
CA PHE A 120 -6.62 -2.32 -3.86
C PHE A 120 -7.98 -2.65 -4.48
N LYS A 121 -8.97 -3.02 -3.68
CA LYS A 121 -10.35 -3.18 -4.15
C LYS A 121 -10.96 -1.84 -4.54
N ASN A 122 -10.67 -0.81 -3.73
CA ASN A 122 -11.06 0.56 -4.01
C ASN A 122 -9.94 1.54 -3.62
N PRO A 123 -9.12 2.01 -4.55
CA PRO A 123 -8.02 2.93 -4.24
C PRO A 123 -8.46 4.41 -4.09
N ARG A 124 -9.73 4.76 -4.30
CA ARG A 124 -10.20 6.17 -4.24
C ARG A 124 -9.82 6.82 -2.93
N GLY A 125 -9.41 8.09 -3.01
CA GLY A 125 -8.99 8.87 -1.85
C GLY A 125 -7.56 8.62 -1.38
N ILE A 126 -6.84 7.62 -1.91
CA ILE A 126 -5.43 7.43 -1.61
C ILE A 126 -4.61 8.51 -2.32
N GLU A 127 -4.02 9.43 -1.56
CA GLU A 127 -3.33 10.63 -2.07
C GLU A 127 -2.16 10.28 -3.00
N LYS A 128 -1.31 9.34 -2.57
CA LYS A 128 -0.13 8.90 -3.34
C LYS A 128 0.04 7.39 -3.24
N ILE A 129 0.39 6.76 -4.35
CA ILE A 129 0.74 5.34 -4.42
C ILE A 129 2.09 5.23 -5.14
N GLY A 130 3.05 4.56 -4.52
CA GLY A 130 4.34 4.34 -5.18
C GLY A 130 5.54 4.18 -4.24
N SER A 131 6.73 4.28 -4.81
CA SER A 131 7.07 4.53 -6.23
C SER A 131 6.74 3.34 -7.12
N VAL A 132 6.13 3.60 -8.28
CA VAL A 132 5.70 2.54 -9.21
C VAL A 132 6.90 1.95 -9.95
N ARG A 133 6.90 0.64 -10.21
CA ARG A 133 8.02 -0.12 -10.78
C ARG A 133 7.60 -1.06 -11.91
N SER A 134 8.61 -1.71 -12.46
CA SER A 134 8.52 -2.51 -13.68
C SER A 134 7.82 -3.84 -13.45
N ALA A 135 7.05 -4.27 -14.45
CA ALA A 135 6.36 -5.55 -14.51
C ALA A 135 7.31 -6.75 -14.56
N ARG A 136 6.83 -7.89 -14.01
CA ARG A 136 7.43 -9.22 -14.16
C ARG A 136 6.32 -10.24 -14.38
N PRO A 137 6.55 -11.33 -15.12
CA PRO A 137 5.50 -12.28 -15.52
C PRO A 137 4.70 -12.87 -14.34
N TYR A 138 5.37 -13.19 -13.25
CA TYR A 138 4.71 -13.79 -12.08
C TYR A 138 3.77 -12.82 -11.35
N PHE A 139 4.08 -11.52 -11.28
CA PHE A 139 3.15 -10.52 -10.77
C PHE A 139 1.93 -10.33 -11.68
N ILE A 140 2.14 -10.42 -12.99
CA ILE A 140 1.03 -10.39 -13.95
C ILE A 140 0.11 -11.60 -13.71
N ASN A 141 0.66 -12.81 -13.51
CA ASN A 141 -0.12 -14.00 -13.21
C ASN A 141 -0.90 -13.88 -11.88
N ILE A 142 -0.32 -13.22 -10.85
CA ILE A 142 -1.03 -12.94 -9.59
C ILE A 142 -2.19 -11.98 -9.86
N ALA A 143 -1.95 -10.87 -10.56
CA ALA A 143 -2.97 -9.87 -10.87
C ALA A 143 -4.14 -10.47 -11.69
N GLN A 144 -3.82 -11.30 -12.71
CA GLN A 144 -4.85 -11.99 -13.51
C GLN A 144 -5.71 -12.93 -12.66
N GLY A 145 -5.11 -13.63 -11.71
CA GLY A 145 -5.84 -14.51 -10.78
C GLY A 145 -6.83 -13.76 -9.89
N LEU A 146 -6.66 -12.46 -9.72
CA LEU A 146 -7.57 -11.58 -9.00
C LEU A 146 -8.51 -10.79 -9.94
N ASP A 147 -8.52 -11.09 -11.24
CA ASP A 147 -9.15 -10.27 -12.27
C ASP A 147 -8.79 -8.77 -12.16
N ALA A 148 -7.62 -8.47 -11.61
CA ALA A 148 -7.18 -7.11 -11.34
C ALA A 148 -6.71 -6.40 -12.61
N ILE A 149 -6.86 -5.07 -12.64
CA ILE A 149 -6.25 -4.20 -13.65
C ILE A 149 -4.82 -3.90 -13.19
N TYR A 150 -3.83 -4.21 -14.05
CA TYR A 150 -2.43 -4.21 -13.66
C TYR A 150 -1.72 -2.90 -14.01
N MET A 151 -1.10 -2.25 -13.01
CA MET A 151 -0.45 -0.95 -13.13
C MET A 151 1.05 -1.07 -12.90
N HIS A 152 1.86 -0.57 -13.86
CA HIS A 152 3.32 -0.67 -13.81
C HIS A 152 4.01 0.46 -14.57
N ILE A 153 5.33 0.57 -14.45
CA ILE A 153 6.19 1.42 -15.31
C ILE A 153 7.32 0.57 -15.85
N GLY A 154 7.32 0.38 -17.18
CA GLY A 154 8.26 -0.51 -17.84
C GLY A 154 8.06 -1.99 -17.45
N GLY A 155 8.96 -2.85 -17.88
CA GLY A 155 8.89 -4.29 -17.62
C GLY A 155 10.12 -5.02 -18.14
N SER A 156 10.30 -6.31 -17.74
CA SER A 156 11.19 -7.20 -18.49
C SER A 156 10.64 -7.47 -19.89
N SER A 157 11.48 -7.92 -20.81
CA SER A 157 11.07 -8.30 -22.17
C SER A 157 9.95 -9.33 -22.13
N GLN A 158 10.07 -10.35 -21.28
CA GLN A 158 9.07 -11.41 -21.10
C GLN A 158 7.74 -10.85 -20.55
N ALA A 159 7.79 -9.91 -19.58
CA ALA A 159 6.58 -9.28 -19.07
C ALA A 159 5.88 -8.43 -20.12
N THR A 160 6.65 -7.65 -20.88
CA THR A 160 6.12 -6.79 -21.97
C THR A 160 5.48 -7.63 -23.08
N GLU A 161 6.15 -8.71 -23.50
CA GLU A 161 5.61 -9.65 -24.47
C GLU A 161 4.34 -10.34 -23.96
N MET A 162 4.33 -10.79 -22.70
CA MET A 162 3.17 -11.43 -22.08
C MET A 162 1.95 -10.48 -22.03
N LEU A 163 2.15 -9.22 -21.64
CA LEU A 163 1.08 -8.22 -21.60
C LEU A 163 0.47 -7.98 -22.96
N LYS A 164 1.31 -7.88 -24.01
CA LYS A 164 0.90 -7.65 -25.38
C LYS A 164 0.22 -8.87 -26.00
N SER A 165 0.88 -10.04 -25.95
CA SER A 165 0.43 -11.24 -26.65
C SER A 165 -0.86 -11.83 -26.08
N LYS A 166 -1.11 -11.66 -24.77
CA LYS A 166 -2.30 -12.17 -24.08
C LYS A 166 -3.40 -11.13 -23.89
N ASN A 167 -3.23 -9.93 -24.46
CA ASN A 167 -4.19 -8.83 -24.34
C ASN A 167 -4.66 -8.62 -22.88
N ILE A 168 -3.70 -8.47 -21.96
CA ILE A 168 -3.98 -8.33 -20.54
C ILE A 168 -4.29 -6.86 -20.25
N ASP A 169 -5.38 -6.60 -19.54
CA ASP A 169 -5.76 -5.27 -19.08
C ASP A 169 -4.69 -4.69 -18.14
N SER A 170 -3.85 -3.83 -18.69
CA SER A 170 -2.72 -3.24 -17.97
C SER A 170 -2.42 -1.83 -18.46
N PHE A 171 -1.85 -1.03 -17.57
CA PHE A 171 -1.38 0.32 -17.89
C PHE A 171 0.10 0.45 -17.56
N ASN A 172 0.91 0.68 -18.61
CA ASN A 172 2.26 1.21 -18.43
C ASN A 172 2.14 2.71 -18.15
N LEU A 173 2.06 3.09 -16.86
CA LEU A 173 1.76 4.46 -16.43
C LEU A 173 2.73 5.50 -17.01
N GLY A 174 3.94 5.10 -17.42
CA GLY A 174 4.88 5.98 -18.09
C GLY A 174 4.41 6.50 -19.47
N ALA A 175 3.41 5.84 -20.06
CA ALA A 175 2.77 6.26 -21.33
C ALA A 175 1.49 7.11 -21.10
N TYR A 176 1.05 7.31 -19.86
CA TYR A 176 -0.19 8.00 -19.49
C TYR A 176 0.10 9.13 -18.48
N ALA A 177 0.34 10.34 -19.01
CA ALA A 177 0.72 11.50 -18.18
C ALA A 177 -0.34 11.87 -17.12
N ASP A 178 -1.61 11.59 -17.40
CA ASP A 178 -2.70 11.89 -16.47
C ASP A 178 -2.80 10.87 -15.31
N MET A 179 -2.26 9.66 -15.50
CA MET A 179 -2.31 8.60 -14.49
C MET A 179 -1.09 8.59 -13.55
N MET A 180 -0.03 9.32 -13.85
CA MET A 180 1.19 9.33 -13.02
C MET A 180 1.91 10.67 -13.12
N TRP A 181 2.79 10.92 -12.15
CA TRP A 181 3.75 12.02 -12.19
C TRP A 181 5.11 11.60 -11.62
N ARG A 182 6.12 12.41 -11.88
CA ARG A 182 7.41 12.32 -11.20
C ARG A 182 7.43 13.33 -10.07
N ASP A 183 7.42 12.85 -8.82
CA ASP A 183 7.48 13.71 -7.64
C ASP A 183 8.85 14.43 -7.60
N PRO A 184 8.88 15.79 -7.66
CA PRO A 184 10.14 16.54 -7.74
C PRO A 184 11.02 16.36 -6.51
N LYS A 185 10.42 16.28 -5.31
CA LYS A 185 11.13 16.11 -4.05
C LYS A 185 11.78 14.73 -3.96
N ARG A 186 11.05 13.68 -4.28
CA ARG A 186 11.61 12.32 -4.34
C ARG A 186 12.67 12.19 -5.42
N ARG A 187 12.45 12.81 -6.59
CA ARG A 187 13.45 12.82 -7.68
C ARG A 187 14.76 13.45 -7.27
N ALA A 188 14.71 14.57 -6.53
CA ALA A 188 15.90 15.28 -6.04
C ALA A 188 16.63 14.50 -4.93
N ASN A 189 15.88 13.90 -4.00
CA ASN A 189 16.45 13.30 -2.79
C ASN A 189 16.74 11.79 -2.95
N LEU A 190 15.93 11.05 -3.72
CA LEU A 190 16.00 9.60 -3.84
C LEU A 190 16.40 9.13 -5.25
N GLY A 191 16.39 10.03 -6.24
CA GLY A 191 16.70 9.71 -7.63
C GLY A 191 15.47 9.49 -8.52
N TYR A 192 15.73 9.48 -9.84
CA TYR A 192 14.71 9.39 -10.87
C TYR A 192 13.82 8.16 -10.73
N GLU A 193 14.43 6.99 -10.47
CA GLU A 193 13.72 5.71 -10.41
C GLU A 193 12.80 5.55 -9.19
N HIS A 194 12.99 6.36 -8.13
CA HIS A 194 12.18 6.35 -6.92
C HIS A 194 11.11 7.43 -6.88
N SER A 195 10.92 8.17 -7.98
CA SER A 195 10.06 9.36 -8.04
C SER A 195 8.72 9.17 -8.75
N ALA A 196 8.48 8.03 -9.40
CA ALA A 196 7.25 7.77 -10.14
C ALA A 196 6.09 7.45 -9.19
N LEU A 197 5.11 8.33 -9.11
CA LEU A 197 3.94 8.20 -8.26
C LEU A 197 2.65 8.23 -9.08
N THR A 198 1.60 7.64 -8.50
CA THR A 198 0.21 7.81 -8.92
C THR A 198 -0.64 8.12 -7.70
N SER A 199 -1.96 8.29 -7.88
CA SER A 199 -2.94 8.36 -6.81
C SER A 199 -4.12 7.44 -7.11
N GLY A 200 -4.89 7.10 -6.09
CA GLY A 200 -6.05 6.24 -6.26
C GLY A 200 -7.07 6.81 -7.23
N ASP A 201 -7.36 8.11 -7.13
CA ASP A 201 -8.32 8.78 -8.01
C ASP A 201 -7.84 8.82 -9.46
N ARG A 202 -6.56 9.11 -9.72
CA ARG A 202 -5.97 9.08 -11.07
C ARG A 202 -6.06 7.70 -11.70
N LEU A 203 -5.83 6.65 -10.94
CA LEU A 203 -5.95 5.27 -11.43
C LEU A 203 -7.37 4.95 -11.83
N VAL A 204 -8.35 5.30 -10.99
CA VAL A 204 -9.78 5.03 -11.26
C VAL A 204 -10.27 5.84 -12.45
N GLU A 205 -9.93 7.12 -12.52
CA GLU A 205 -10.28 8.00 -13.64
C GLU A 205 -9.66 7.50 -14.95
N GLY A 206 -8.38 7.14 -14.95
CA GLY A 206 -7.70 6.59 -16.11
C GLY A 206 -8.33 5.29 -16.60
N VAL A 207 -8.73 4.39 -15.70
CA VAL A 207 -9.46 3.17 -16.06
C VAL A 207 -10.83 3.51 -16.67
N ASN A 208 -11.58 4.41 -16.07
CA ASN A 208 -12.91 4.81 -16.58
C ASN A 208 -12.83 5.44 -17.98
N ASN A 209 -11.79 6.22 -18.25
CA ASN A 209 -11.58 6.90 -19.54
C ASN A 209 -10.97 6.00 -20.62
N SER A 210 -10.45 4.82 -20.26
CA SER A 210 -9.72 3.95 -21.20
C SER A 210 -10.57 2.98 -22.00
N GLY A 211 -11.84 2.77 -21.61
CA GLY A 211 -12.70 1.72 -22.17
C GLY A 211 -12.38 0.29 -21.69
N VAL A 212 -11.38 0.12 -20.81
CA VAL A 212 -11.09 -1.17 -20.15
C VAL A 212 -12.23 -1.54 -19.22
N ARG A 213 -12.58 -2.83 -19.20
CA ARG A 213 -13.63 -3.34 -18.31
C ARG A 213 -13.31 -3.03 -16.83
N SER A 214 -14.17 -2.25 -16.19
CA SER A 214 -14.01 -1.84 -14.78
C SER A 214 -14.68 -2.76 -13.77
N LYS A 215 -15.61 -3.63 -14.19
CA LYS A 215 -16.33 -4.58 -13.34
C LYS A 215 -15.71 -5.97 -13.41
N LEU A 216 -15.85 -6.77 -12.35
CA LEU A 216 -15.47 -8.18 -12.33
C LEU A 216 -16.23 -8.96 -13.41
N LYS A 217 -15.65 -10.03 -13.93
CA LYS A 217 -16.36 -10.99 -14.81
C LYS A 217 -17.51 -11.61 -14.04
N SER A 218 -18.63 -11.89 -14.74
CA SER A 218 -19.81 -12.51 -14.12
C SER A 218 -19.55 -13.93 -13.58
N ASP A 219 -18.57 -14.62 -14.14
CA ASP A 219 -18.13 -15.96 -13.76
C ASP A 219 -16.93 -15.96 -12.81
N TYR A 220 -16.41 -14.78 -12.45
CA TYR A 220 -15.29 -14.65 -11.53
C TYR A 220 -15.69 -15.10 -10.12
N LYS A 221 -14.97 -16.10 -9.62
CA LYS A 221 -15.25 -16.73 -8.34
C LYS A 221 -14.04 -16.67 -7.41
N PHE A 222 -13.50 -15.47 -7.17
CA PHE A 222 -12.60 -15.35 -6.05
C PHE A 222 -13.41 -15.50 -4.77
N LYS A 223 -13.09 -16.52 -3.99
CA LYS A 223 -13.64 -16.72 -2.65
C LYS A 223 -12.50 -17.07 -1.73
N GLN A 224 -12.12 -16.14 -0.91
CA GLN A 224 -11.38 -16.40 0.32
C GLN A 224 -12.42 -16.37 1.45
N SER A 225 -12.47 -17.40 2.26
CA SER A 225 -13.35 -17.45 3.43
C SER A 225 -12.73 -16.71 4.60
N PHE A 226 -13.54 -15.91 5.28
CA PHE A 226 -13.11 -15.11 6.42
C PHE A 226 -14.02 -15.32 7.62
N SER A 227 -13.43 -15.58 8.80
CA SER A 227 -14.12 -15.64 10.08
C SER A 227 -13.12 -15.48 11.22
N LYS A 228 -13.36 -14.53 12.13
CA LYS A 228 -12.53 -14.39 13.33
C LYS A 228 -12.69 -15.59 14.26
N LYS A 229 -13.91 -16.13 14.38
CA LYS A 229 -14.25 -17.24 15.28
C LYS A 229 -13.78 -18.60 14.75
N ASP A 230 -13.96 -18.84 13.45
CA ASP A 230 -13.77 -20.17 12.84
C ASP A 230 -12.42 -20.31 12.11
N SER A 231 -11.51 -19.31 12.23
CA SER A 231 -10.18 -19.37 11.64
C SER A 231 -9.35 -20.47 12.28
N GLN A 232 -8.80 -21.35 11.46
CA GLN A 232 -7.98 -22.49 11.92
C GLN A 232 -6.66 -22.03 12.59
N VAL A 233 -6.22 -20.81 12.36
CA VAL A 233 -4.99 -20.28 12.98
C VAL A 233 -5.07 -20.26 14.51
N GLN A 234 -6.25 -20.21 15.09
CA GLN A 234 -6.45 -20.20 16.56
C GLN A 234 -5.87 -21.43 17.25
N SER A 235 -5.76 -22.58 16.56
CA SER A 235 -5.16 -23.82 17.07
C SER A 235 -3.65 -23.93 16.77
N GLY A 236 -3.05 -22.88 16.18
CA GLY A 236 -1.66 -22.87 15.79
C GLY A 236 -0.65 -22.67 16.94
N GLY A 237 0.64 -22.82 16.62
CA GLY A 237 1.75 -22.45 17.50
C GLY A 237 1.86 -20.92 17.65
N ASP A 238 2.65 -20.49 18.63
CA ASP A 238 2.92 -19.06 18.81
C ASP A 238 3.78 -18.49 17.67
N ALA A 239 3.51 -17.24 17.29
CA ALA A 239 4.24 -16.54 16.23
C ALA A 239 4.18 -15.03 16.48
N LEU A 240 4.78 -14.57 17.58
CA LEU A 240 4.79 -13.15 17.94
C LEU A 240 5.78 -12.36 17.08
N LYS A 241 6.89 -13.00 16.67
CA LYS A 241 7.88 -12.41 15.76
C LYS A 241 8.21 -13.39 14.65
N VAL A 242 8.10 -12.92 13.42
CA VAL A 242 8.39 -13.72 12.23
C VAL A 242 9.37 -12.94 11.37
N LYS A 243 10.48 -13.58 10.98
CA LYS A 243 11.44 -13.03 10.03
C LYS A 243 11.62 -13.97 8.88
N VAL A 244 11.40 -13.47 7.67
CA VAL A 244 11.60 -14.19 6.42
C VAL A 244 12.79 -13.61 5.65
N LYS A 245 13.65 -14.51 5.12
CA LYS A 245 14.83 -14.12 4.35
C LYS A 245 14.61 -14.47 2.88
N PHE A 246 14.47 -13.46 2.03
CA PHE A 246 14.35 -13.64 0.58
C PHE A 246 15.71 -13.86 -0.10
N SER A 247 16.76 -13.25 0.44
CA SER A 247 18.12 -13.32 -0.06
C SER A 247 19.13 -12.91 1.03
N ASN A 248 20.41 -12.84 0.70
CA ASN A 248 21.42 -12.29 1.61
C ASN A 248 21.25 -10.77 1.84
N TYR A 249 20.53 -10.08 0.97
CA TYR A 249 20.33 -8.61 1.03
C TYR A 249 18.93 -8.22 1.51
N LYS A 250 17.97 -9.15 1.46
CA LYS A 250 16.57 -8.82 1.73
C LYS A 250 15.93 -9.76 2.73
N SER A 251 15.49 -9.17 3.82
CA SER A 251 14.61 -9.80 4.81
C SER A 251 13.42 -8.89 5.10
N THR A 252 12.28 -9.49 5.44
CA THR A 252 11.10 -8.79 5.95
C THR A 252 10.74 -9.40 7.31
N SER A 253 10.48 -8.56 8.29
CA SER A 253 10.12 -8.97 9.65
C SER A 253 8.73 -8.49 9.99
N PHE A 254 8.04 -9.28 10.80
CA PHE A 254 6.68 -9.05 11.26
C PHE A 254 6.66 -9.22 12.78
N GLU A 255 6.17 -8.21 13.50
CA GLU A 255 6.04 -8.25 14.96
C GLU A 255 4.58 -8.02 15.34
N TYR A 256 3.99 -8.96 16.07
CA TYR A 256 2.59 -8.92 16.44
C TYR A 256 2.33 -7.84 17.49
N ASN A 257 1.43 -6.91 17.16
CA ASN A 257 0.90 -5.93 18.08
C ASN A 257 -0.45 -6.42 18.60
N THR A 258 -0.52 -6.67 19.90
CA THR A 258 -1.73 -7.17 20.57
C THR A 258 -2.84 -6.14 20.65
N ASP A 259 -2.52 -4.84 20.62
CA ASP A 259 -3.52 -3.77 20.73
C ASP A 259 -4.35 -3.64 19.45
N ASP A 260 -3.70 -3.75 18.29
CA ASP A 260 -4.33 -3.65 16.97
C ASP A 260 -4.64 -5.02 16.37
N GLU A 261 -4.20 -6.12 16.99
CA GLU A 261 -4.26 -7.49 16.48
C GLU A 261 -3.61 -7.64 15.08
N THR A 262 -2.57 -6.85 14.77
CA THR A 262 -1.88 -6.82 13.47
C THR A 262 -0.39 -7.08 13.60
N TYR A 263 0.27 -7.41 12.50
CA TYR A 263 1.72 -7.54 12.43
C TYR A 263 2.35 -6.26 11.86
N MET A 264 3.16 -5.59 12.67
CA MET A 264 3.99 -4.45 12.29
C MET A 264 5.10 -4.93 11.37
N ILE A 265 5.26 -4.29 10.22
CA ILE A 265 6.20 -4.70 9.17
C ILE A 265 7.49 -3.90 9.27
N SER A 266 8.64 -4.58 9.26
CA SER A 266 9.97 -3.96 9.20
C SER A 266 10.79 -4.57 8.06
N GLN A 267 11.58 -3.73 7.39
CA GLN A 267 12.49 -4.10 6.31
C GLN A 267 13.78 -3.32 6.45
N PHE A 268 14.91 -3.86 6.03
CA PHE A 268 16.22 -3.21 6.17
C PHE A 268 16.57 -2.84 7.64
N ASN A 269 16.04 -3.60 8.61
CA ASN A 269 16.10 -3.37 10.06
C ASN A 269 15.41 -2.07 10.55
N GLU A 270 14.57 -1.47 9.71
CA GLU A 270 13.80 -0.27 10.02
C GLU A 270 12.29 -0.53 9.82
N PRO A 271 11.41 0.20 10.52
CA PRO A 271 9.98 0.16 10.27
C PRO A 271 9.65 0.48 8.81
N GLN A 272 8.81 -0.33 8.17
CA GLN A 272 8.29 0.01 6.84
C GLN A 272 7.23 1.11 6.98
N MET A 273 7.65 2.35 6.82
CA MET A 273 6.76 3.51 6.95
C MET A 273 5.95 3.77 5.69
N ASP A 274 4.69 4.16 5.86
CA ASP A 274 3.86 4.77 4.82
C ASP A 274 3.84 6.29 5.00
N ASP A 275 4.35 7.03 4.02
CA ASP A 275 4.47 8.49 4.12
C ASP A 275 3.13 9.23 3.96
N ASN A 276 2.07 8.61 3.41
CA ASN A 276 0.72 9.19 3.46
C ASN A 276 0.15 9.10 4.88
N ALA A 277 0.12 7.88 5.41
CA ALA A 277 -0.47 7.58 6.71
C ALA A 277 0.38 8.06 7.90
N LYS A 278 1.68 8.40 7.67
CA LYS A 278 2.66 8.77 8.69
C LYS A 278 2.79 7.73 9.81
N LYS A 279 2.58 6.47 9.48
CA LYS A 279 2.65 5.33 10.40
C LYS A 279 3.36 4.14 9.78
N GLN A 280 3.79 3.22 10.63
CA GLN A 280 4.34 1.94 10.20
C GLN A 280 3.23 1.10 9.54
N ASN A 281 3.56 0.47 8.41
CA ASN A 281 2.66 -0.46 7.75
C ASN A 281 2.45 -1.71 8.61
N SER A 282 1.20 -2.14 8.71
CA SER A 282 0.82 -3.37 9.41
C SER A 282 -0.24 -4.13 8.62
N LYS A 283 -0.32 -5.43 8.84
CA LYS A 283 -1.33 -6.31 8.22
C LYS A 283 -1.82 -7.35 9.22
N GLN A 284 -3.11 -7.69 9.14
CA GLN A 284 -3.74 -8.71 9.98
C GLN A 284 -3.21 -10.11 9.68
N ASN A 285 -3.01 -10.41 8.40
CA ASN A 285 -2.69 -11.74 7.92
C ASN A 285 -1.34 -11.76 7.23
N ILE A 286 -0.47 -12.69 7.60
CA ILE A 286 0.80 -12.96 6.92
C ILE A 286 0.70 -14.37 6.33
N ILE A 287 0.97 -14.47 5.04
CA ILE A 287 0.98 -15.74 4.32
C ILE A 287 2.36 -15.94 3.72
N LEU A 288 2.98 -17.06 4.04
CA LEU A 288 4.25 -17.47 3.45
C LEU A 288 3.98 -18.61 2.49
N ILE A 289 4.34 -18.46 1.22
CA ILE A 289 4.27 -19.54 0.22
C ILE A 289 5.67 -19.81 -0.31
N LYS A 290 6.07 -21.09 -0.33
CA LYS A 290 7.37 -21.52 -0.86
C LYS A 290 7.19 -22.09 -2.26
N THR A 291 8.07 -21.66 -3.18
CA THR A 291 8.03 -22.08 -4.58
C THR A 291 9.42 -22.02 -5.21
N ASP A 292 9.56 -22.59 -6.41
CA ASP A 292 10.80 -22.50 -7.19
C ASP A 292 11.03 -21.06 -7.65
N VAL A 293 12.21 -20.54 -7.33
CA VAL A 293 12.74 -19.25 -7.79
C VAL A 293 14.07 -19.51 -8.47
N THR A 294 14.12 -19.33 -9.79
CA THR A 294 15.31 -19.61 -10.60
C THR A 294 15.79 -18.36 -11.33
N THR A 295 17.09 -18.29 -11.58
CA THR A 295 17.68 -17.27 -12.47
C THR A 295 17.61 -17.78 -13.90
N ILE A 296 16.88 -17.08 -14.78
CA ILE A 296 16.69 -17.44 -16.19
C ILE A 296 17.59 -16.65 -17.15
N ASP A 297 18.18 -15.56 -16.67
CA ASP A 297 19.20 -14.79 -17.36
C ASP A 297 20.23 -14.31 -16.35
N SER A 298 21.41 -14.92 -16.36
CA SER A 298 22.47 -14.59 -15.41
C SER A 298 23.13 -13.24 -15.66
N SER A 299 23.04 -12.70 -16.87
CA SER A 299 23.64 -11.40 -17.23
C SER A 299 22.89 -10.23 -16.55
N ASN A 300 21.58 -10.40 -16.35
CA ASN A 300 20.70 -9.40 -15.73
C ASN A 300 20.09 -9.90 -14.41
N ASP A 301 20.50 -11.09 -13.94
CA ASP A 301 19.95 -11.79 -12.77
C ASP A 301 18.41 -11.93 -12.81
N LEU A 302 17.84 -12.04 -14.03
CA LEU A 302 16.39 -12.10 -14.22
C LEU A 302 15.81 -13.38 -13.61
N LYS A 303 14.78 -13.22 -12.77
CA LYS A 303 14.14 -14.33 -12.05
C LYS A 303 12.88 -14.84 -12.74
N ALA A 304 12.70 -16.16 -12.69
CA ALA A 304 11.41 -16.82 -12.83
C ALA A 304 10.94 -17.30 -11.45
N VAL A 305 9.66 -17.06 -11.15
CA VAL A 305 8.98 -17.49 -9.93
C VAL A 305 7.82 -18.38 -10.33
N ALA A 306 7.80 -19.63 -9.89
CA ALA A 306 6.80 -20.62 -10.28
C ALA A 306 5.48 -20.43 -9.51
N ILE A 307 4.79 -19.31 -9.78
CA ILE A 307 3.52 -18.97 -9.09
C ILE A 307 2.31 -19.74 -9.59
N ILE A 308 2.41 -20.42 -10.74
CA ILE A 308 1.40 -21.38 -11.22
C ILE A 308 1.89 -22.77 -10.83
N GLY A 309 1.12 -23.46 -10.01
CA GLY A 309 1.50 -24.74 -9.41
C GLY A 309 0.91 -24.91 -8.00
N SER A 310 1.63 -25.60 -7.16
CA SER A 310 1.24 -25.81 -5.76
C SER A 310 2.47 -26.01 -4.88
N GLY A 311 2.32 -25.81 -3.57
CA GLY A 311 3.40 -26.00 -2.64
C GLY A 311 2.94 -25.90 -1.19
N ASN A 312 3.93 -25.96 -0.30
CA ASN A 312 3.74 -25.75 1.13
C ASN A 312 3.79 -24.25 1.45
N GLY A 313 3.12 -23.87 2.51
CA GLY A 313 3.11 -22.53 3.04
C GLY A 313 2.80 -22.48 4.52
N GLN A 314 2.69 -21.28 5.05
CA GLN A 314 2.31 -21.02 6.43
C GLN A 314 1.32 -19.84 6.44
N TYR A 315 0.32 -19.92 7.29
CA TYR A 315 -0.60 -18.84 7.58
C TYR A 315 -0.42 -18.37 9.01
N ILE A 316 -0.28 -17.06 9.18
CA ILE A 316 0.07 -16.41 10.43
C ILE A 316 -0.94 -15.30 10.66
N SER A 317 -1.60 -15.29 11.80
CA SER A 317 -2.54 -14.26 12.24
C SER A 317 -2.77 -14.38 13.74
N ASN A 318 -3.19 -13.31 14.41
CA ASN A 318 -3.51 -13.30 15.84
C ASN A 318 -2.40 -13.88 16.74
N GLY A 319 -1.12 -13.63 16.41
CA GLY A 319 0.01 -14.15 17.17
C GLY A 319 0.23 -15.67 17.02
N LYS A 320 -0.41 -16.33 16.05
CA LYS A 320 -0.38 -17.77 15.83
C LYS A 320 0.02 -18.12 14.40
N ILE A 321 0.55 -19.35 14.21
CA ILE A 321 1.00 -19.89 12.93
C ILE A 321 0.49 -21.32 12.72
N ILE A 322 0.05 -21.61 11.52
CA ILE A 322 -0.25 -22.98 11.04
C ILE A 322 0.43 -23.25 9.70
N ASN A 323 0.72 -24.51 9.44
CA ASN A 323 1.14 -24.96 8.11
C ASN A 323 -0.06 -25.10 7.20
N ILE A 324 0.10 -24.66 5.94
CA ILE A 324 -0.92 -24.74 4.89
C ILE A 324 -0.34 -25.27 3.58
N LYS A 325 -1.20 -25.52 2.62
CA LYS A 325 -0.85 -25.71 1.21
C LYS A 325 -1.39 -24.55 0.40
N TRP A 326 -0.68 -24.18 -0.66
CA TRP A 326 -1.17 -23.25 -1.66
C TRP A 326 -1.24 -23.92 -3.02
N SER A 327 -2.14 -23.43 -3.88
CA SER A 327 -2.25 -23.87 -5.27
C SER A 327 -2.79 -22.77 -6.17
N LYS A 328 -2.30 -22.73 -7.41
CA LYS A 328 -2.80 -21.87 -8.48
C LYS A 328 -2.76 -22.69 -9.78
N SER A 329 -3.92 -23.06 -10.31
CA SER A 329 -4.02 -24.00 -11.44
C SER A 329 -3.75 -23.37 -12.81
N SER A 330 -3.93 -22.06 -12.95
CA SER A 330 -3.68 -21.33 -14.19
C SER A 330 -3.37 -19.86 -13.95
N ALA A 331 -3.01 -19.11 -14.97
CA ALA A 331 -2.75 -17.67 -14.88
C ALA A 331 -3.98 -16.89 -14.36
N THR A 332 -5.19 -17.31 -14.75
CA THR A 332 -6.45 -16.60 -14.44
C THR A 332 -7.15 -17.10 -13.19
N GLU A 333 -6.74 -18.24 -12.62
CA GLU A 333 -7.26 -18.71 -11.35
C GLU A 333 -6.54 -18.01 -10.17
N PRO A 334 -7.22 -17.68 -9.07
CA PRO A 334 -6.59 -17.13 -7.88
C PRO A 334 -5.67 -18.14 -7.19
N ILE A 335 -4.77 -17.66 -6.34
CA ILE A 335 -4.06 -18.52 -5.40
C ILE A 335 -5.09 -18.99 -4.35
N LYS A 336 -5.17 -20.30 -4.14
CA LYS A 336 -6.02 -20.94 -3.14
C LYS A 336 -5.16 -21.43 -1.98
N TYR A 337 -5.69 -21.33 -0.78
CA TYR A 337 -5.04 -21.81 0.43
C TYR A 337 -5.89 -22.88 1.09
N THR A 338 -5.26 -23.97 1.52
CA THR A 338 -5.92 -25.06 2.24
C THR A 338 -5.09 -25.47 3.46
N THR A 339 -5.74 -25.99 4.44
CA THR A 339 -5.09 -26.69 5.56
C THR A 339 -4.43 -27.98 5.07
N LEU A 340 -3.58 -28.61 5.88
CA LEU A 340 -2.87 -29.85 5.49
C LEU A 340 -3.82 -31.02 5.23
N ASP A 341 -5.00 -31.02 5.86
CA ASP A 341 -6.07 -32.01 5.63
C ASP A 341 -6.96 -31.68 4.42
N GLY A 342 -6.61 -30.64 3.65
CA GLY A 342 -7.24 -30.29 2.38
C GLY A 342 -8.51 -29.44 2.49
N LYS A 343 -8.89 -28.99 3.70
CA LYS A 343 -10.01 -28.06 3.87
C LYS A 343 -9.62 -26.66 3.44
N GLU A 344 -10.59 -25.88 2.99
CA GLU A 344 -10.41 -24.46 2.68
C GLU A 344 -9.88 -23.72 3.92
N LEU A 345 -8.89 -22.83 3.73
CA LEU A 345 -8.40 -21.98 4.79
C LEU A 345 -9.42 -20.86 5.08
N ILE A 346 -9.90 -20.80 6.31
CA ILE A 346 -10.70 -19.67 6.81
C ILE A 346 -9.75 -18.68 7.47
N MET A 347 -9.62 -17.49 6.88
CA MET A 347 -8.72 -16.45 7.36
C MET A 347 -9.41 -15.53 8.38
N VAL A 348 -8.63 -14.84 9.17
CA VAL A 348 -9.13 -13.73 10.00
C VAL A 348 -9.44 -12.53 9.09
N PRO A 349 -10.61 -11.85 9.26
CA PRO A 349 -10.88 -10.64 8.48
C PRO A 349 -9.81 -9.57 8.68
N GLY A 350 -9.29 -9.03 7.60
CA GLY A 350 -8.24 -8.00 7.60
C GLY A 350 -7.36 -8.06 6.36
N GLN A 351 -6.51 -7.05 6.22
CA GLN A 351 -5.54 -6.95 5.14
C GLN A 351 -4.46 -8.04 5.24
N SER A 352 -3.86 -8.41 4.10
CA SER A 352 -2.90 -9.51 4.02
C SER A 352 -1.55 -9.09 3.44
N TYR A 353 -0.47 -9.71 3.93
CA TYR A 353 0.87 -9.67 3.35
C TYR A 353 1.31 -11.07 2.94
N VAL A 354 1.55 -11.29 1.66
CA VAL A 354 1.93 -12.58 1.09
C VAL A 354 3.40 -12.53 0.68
N CYS A 355 4.24 -13.33 1.33
CA CYS A 355 5.64 -13.53 0.96
C CYS A 355 5.75 -14.75 0.02
N VAL A 356 6.20 -14.52 -1.20
CA VAL A 356 6.53 -15.59 -2.16
C VAL A 356 8.03 -15.89 -2.02
N LEU A 357 8.36 -17.02 -1.46
CA LEU A 357 9.70 -17.36 -1.00
C LEU A 357 10.35 -18.47 -1.84
N PRO A 358 11.67 -18.46 -2.04
CA PRO A 358 12.40 -19.62 -2.49
C PRO A 358 12.15 -20.85 -1.59
N LEU A 359 12.29 -22.06 -2.13
CA LEU A 359 12.08 -23.31 -1.38
C LEU A 359 12.98 -23.41 -0.15
N ASP A 360 14.22 -22.95 -0.27
CA ASP A 360 15.26 -22.93 0.75
C ASP A 360 15.28 -21.69 1.64
N ALA A 361 14.29 -20.80 1.50
CA ALA A 361 14.24 -19.57 2.30
C ALA A 361 14.15 -19.87 3.80
N ASP A 362 14.99 -19.17 4.57
CA ASP A 362 14.95 -19.19 6.04
C ASP A 362 13.71 -18.44 6.54
N VAL A 363 12.96 -19.10 7.42
CA VAL A 363 11.83 -18.51 8.16
C VAL A 363 12.09 -18.74 9.65
N ASN A 364 12.29 -17.67 10.37
CA ASN A 364 12.47 -17.70 11.82
C ASN A 364 11.18 -17.22 12.50
N VAL A 365 10.63 -18.02 13.41
CA VAL A 365 9.40 -17.76 14.16
C VAL A 365 9.73 -17.86 15.65
N ASN A 366 9.33 -16.80 16.41
CA ASN A 366 9.52 -16.71 17.87
C ASN A 366 8.21 -16.24 18.55
#